data_db4d21f443e05e77d22ae7738e7d9185
#
_entry.id   db4d21f443e05e77d22ae7738e7d9185
#
_cell.length_a   1.000
_cell.length_b   1.000
_cell.length_c   1.000
_cell.angle_alpha   90.00
_cell.angle_beta   90.00
_cell.angle_gamma   90.00
#
_symmetry.space_group_name_H-M   'P 1'
#
loop_
_entity.id
_entity.type
_entity.pdbx_description
1 polymer ?
#
loop_
_entity_poly.entity_id
_entity_poly.type
_entity_poly.pdbx_seq_one_letter_code
_entity_poly.pdbx_strand_id
1 'polypeptide(L)'
;MNVRSLLLLSLFLIAGATAAQEIPDSVNMIDNGSFEEYEGKLKRLGSLDMAKGWKSPTAAKADLFSESVVNAAASSPRNELGEQSALSGTNYAGVRWWSYQNKEPRTYLSTKFKKTLKKGQRYCVRYYVSLGDLCKYAASEHGAYISRVLVKKDDETGLTYEPQIPALRTKIYDDLFSWQGVCGLYEAKGDELYLLIGNFSSTEKTNTTKVKRPKGETRPQQFSSYYYIDDVAVFPIKTSSECTCTQLDKSESEHIYGRKTSVNKNLPPAQRLDNAAVYFKRFTRTLDGSMELLIDNLVETMKESPNIKIRLVGHTDAIEADRVRMRPDLTELARERADALKAAFVEAGITADRIETADQKAENPADAGDDEVALSKNRRVEIEIVQ
;
A
#
# COMPACT_ATOMS: atom_id res chain seq x y z
N MET A 1 2.02 -67.23 13.81
CA MET A 1 1.89 -65.93 14.50
C MET A 1 2.28 -64.86 13.51
N ASN A 2 1.29 -64.20 12.91
CA ASN A 2 1.51 -63.16 11.88
C ASN A 2 1.31 -61.78 12.51
N VAL A 3 2.39 -61.02 12.57
CA VAL A 3 2.35 -59.61 12.98
C VAL A 3 2.20 -58.77 11.72
N ARG A 4 1.04 -58.15 11.53
CA ARG A 4 0.80 -57.15 10.49
C ARG A 4 1.25 -55.78 10.99
N SER A 5 2.31 -55.25 10.39
CA SER A 5 2.71 -53.84 10.56
C SER A 5 1.73 -52.92 9.80
N LEU A 6 1.01 -52.09 10.54
CA LEU A 6 0.27 -50.94 9.98
C LEU A 6 1.26 -49.80 9.77
N LEU A 7 1.52 -49.47 8.52
CA LEU A 7 2.14 -48.17 8.14
C LEU A 7 1.07 -47.09 8.20
N LEU A 8 1.16 -46.21 9.17
CA LEU A 8 0.43 -44.93 9.22
C LEU A 8 1.11 -43.95 8.27
N LEU A 9 0.47 -43.68 7.14
CA LEU A 9 0.85 -42.61 6.20
C LEU A 9 0.34 -41.29 6.76
N SER A 10 1.21 -40.53 7.38
CA SER A 10 0.90 -39.14 7.81
C SER A 10 0.91 -38.22 6.58
N LEU A 11 -0.29 -37.83 6.15
CA LEU A 11 -0.50 -36.84 5.12
C LEU A 11 -0.15 -35.46 5.74
N PHE A 12 1.04 -34.92 5.45
CA PHE A 12 1.37 -33.52 5.72
C PHE A 12 0.61 -32.66 4.70
N LEU A 13 -0.49 -32.05 5.13
CA LEU A 13 -1.09 -30.92 4.44
C LEU A 13 -0.14 -29.72 4.61
N ILE A 14 0.66 -29.45 3.60
CA ILE A 14 1.39 -28.19 3.48
C ILE A 14 0.32 -27.13 3.12
N ALA A 15 -0.14 -26.40 4.12
CA ALA A 15 -0.88 -25.16 3.92
C ALA A 15 0.11 -24.15 3.32
N GLY A 16 0.07 -23.99 1.99
CA GLY A 16 0.85 -22.99 1.29
C GLY A 16 0.39 -21.61 1.72
N ALA A 17 1.23 -20.90 2.49
CA ALA A 17 1.10 -19.48 2.67
C ALA A 17 1.27 -18.82 1.29
N THR A 18 0.22 -18.18 0.78
CA THR A 18 0.29 -17.34 -0.43
C THR A 18 0.83 -15.95 -0.04
N ALA A 19 2.11 -15.88 0.32
CA ALA A 19 2.83 -14.63 0.26
C ALA A 19 2.79 -14.11 -1.18
N ALA A 20 2.74 -12.78 -1.37
CA ALA A 20 2.93 -12.19 -2.68
C ALA A 20 4.16 -12.86 -3.31
N GLN A 21 3.96 -13.53 -4.43
CA GLN A 21 5.02 -14.36 -4.99
C GLN A 21 6.16 -13.44 -5.44
N GLU A 22 7.20 -13.32 -4.60
CA GLU A 22 8.41 -12.59 -4.96
C GLU A 22 8.94 -13.16 -6.27
N ILE A 23 9.07 -12.30 -7.28
CA ILE A 23 9.67 -12.68 -8.54
C ILE A 23 11.19 -12.68 -8.32
N PRO A 24 11.86 -13.85 -8.39
CA PRO A 24 13.29 -13.89 -8.20
C PRO A 24 14.01 -12.91 -9.13
N ASP A 25 14.97 -12.17 -8.63
CA ASP A 25 15.77 -11.21 -9.41
C ASP A 25 16.43 -11.81 -10.64
N SER A 26 16.71 -13.12 -10.60
CA SER A 26 17.28 -13.85 -11.72
C SER A 26 16.36 -13.94 -12.96
N VAL A 27 15.04 -13.86 -12.79
CA VAL A 27 14.05 -13.92 -13.88
C VAL A 27 13.40 -12.58 -14.16
N ASN A 28 13.43 -11.64 -13.22
CA ASN A 28 12.93 -10.28 -13.43
C ASN A 28 13.84 -9.54 -14.43
N MET A 29 13.24 -8.97 -15.46
CA MET A 29 13.92 -8.17 -16.47
C MET A 29 14.23 -6.75 -15.99
N ILE A 30 13.68 -6.33 -14.85
CA ILE A 30 13.89 -5.03 -14.23
C ILE A 30 14.94 -5.18 -13.13
N ASP A 31 15.95 -4.31 -13.13
CA ASP A 31 16.82 -4.12 -11.98
C ASP A 31 16.14 -3.19 -10.98
N ASN A 32 16.28 -3.50 -9.68
CA ASN A 32 15.79 -2.61 -8.62
C ASN A 32 14.30 -2.25 -8.77
N GLY A 33 13.45 -3.24 -9.01
CA GLY A 33 12.00 -3.03 -9.20
C GLY A 33 11.27 -2.54 -7.96
N SER A 34 11.81 -2.80 -6.77
CA SER A 34 11.35 -2.32 -5.46
C SER A 34 12.05 -1.05 -4.98
N PHE A 35 12.89 -0.40 -5.81
CA PHE A 35 13.56 0.88 -5.53
C PHE A 35 14.53 0.89 -4.33
N GLU A 36 14.97 -0.26 -3.84
CA GLU A 36 15.82 -0.36 -2.65
C GLU A 36 17.24 0.15 -2.85
N GLU A 37 17.74 0.11 -4.11
CA GLU A 37 19.08 0.59 -4.45
C GLU A 37 19.02 2.03 -4.96
N TYR A 38 19.62 2.97 -4.24
CA TYR A 38 19.77 4.35 -4.68
C TYR A 38 21.08 4.98 -4.19
N GLU A 39 21.51 6.05 -4.85
CA GLU A 39 22.74 6.79 -4.52
C GLU A 39 22.42 8.22 -4.10
N GLY A 40 23.16 8.72 -3.10
CA GLY A 40 23.06 10.08 -2.62
C GLY A 40 22.15 10.26 -1.42
N LYS A 41 21.77 11.52 -1.14
CA LYS A 41 20.91 11.89 0.01
C LYS A 41 19.56 12.38 -0.47
N LEU A 42 18.52 11.61 -0.18
CA LEU A 42 17.14 12.02 -0.42
C LEU A 42 16.77 13.15 0.55
N LYS A 43 16.38 14.30 0.01
CA LYS A 43 16.00 15.48 0.82
C LYS A 43 14.71 16.13 0.36
N ARG A 44 14.31 15.90 -0.89
CA ARG A 44 13.18 16.59 -1.54
C ARG A 44 12.53 15.69 -2.57
N LEU A 45 11.35 16.05 -3.01
CA LEU A 45 10.68 15.48 -4.16
C LEU A 45 11.50 15.71 -5.45
N GLY A 46 11.19 14.95 -6.52
CA GLY A 46 11.92 15.00 -7.79
C GLY A 46 13.21 14.17 -7.80
N SER A 47 13.33 13.19 -6.92
CA SER A 47 14.58 12.45 -6.70
C SER A 47 14.61 11.03 -7.28
N LEU A 48 13.67 10.64 -8.15
CA LEU A 48 13.66 9.31 -8.77
C LEU A 48 14.98 8.95 -9.45
N ASP A 49 15.61 9.93 -10.11
CA ASP A 49 16.86 9.70 -10.85
C ASP A 49 18.04 9.22 -9.97
N MET A 50 17.88 9.24 -8.64
CA MET A 50 18.82 8.67 -7.66
C MET A 50 18.65 7.16 -7.53
N ALA A 51 17.45 6.61 -7.81
CA ALA A 51 17.22 5.17 -7.80
C ALA A 51 18.00 4.51 -8.96
N LYS A 52 18.75 3.47 -8.63
CA LYS A 52 19.57 2.75 -9.61
C LYS A 52 18.70 2.16 -10.72
N GLY A 53 19.04 2.45 -11.96
CA GLY A 53 18.34 1.95 -13.14
C GLY A 53 17.06 2.73 -13.50
N TRP A 54 16.62 3.68 -12.68
CA TRP A 54 15.42 4.47 -12.91
C TRP A 54 15.71 5.91 -13.34
N LYS A 55 14.88 6.46 -14.20
CA LYS A 55 14.97 7.84 -14.68
C LYS A 55 13.60 8.43 -14.92
N SER A 56 13.50 9.73 -14.76
CA SER A 56 12.35 10.51 -15.23
C SER A 56 12.55 10.85 -16.70
N PRO A 57 11.65 10.44 -17.62
CA PRO A 57 11.84 10.64 -19.06
C PRO A 57 11.51 12.05 -19.54
N THR A 58 11.03 12.94 -18.67
CA THR A 58 10.73 14.35 -18.95
C THR A 58 11.48 15.25 -17.98
N ALA A 59 11.43 16.58 -18.20
CA ALA A 59 11.99 17.55 -17.25
C ALA A 59 11.25 17.53 -15.90
N ALA A 60 9.94 17.21 -15.90
CA ALA A 60 9.18 16.95 -14.67
C ALA A 60 9.66 15.65 -14.02
N LYS A 61 10.19 15.77 -12.79
CA LYS A 61 10.80 14.65 -12.08
C LYS A 61 9.80 13.89 -11.24
N ALA A 62 9.83 12.57 -11.35
CA ALA A 62 9.15 11.65 -10.44
C ALA A 62 9.93 11.54 -9.11
N ASP A 63 9.32 10.91 -8.12
CA ASP A 63 9.81 10.93 -6.74
C ASP A 63 10.32 9.54 -6.31
N LEU A 64 11.22 9.55 -5.34
CA LEU A 64 11.67 8.39 -4.58
C LEU A 64 11.42 8.68 -3.10
N PHE A 65 10.79 7.73 -2.42
CA PHE A 65 10.51 7.77 -0.98
C PHE A 65 11.30 6.68 -0.27
N SER A 66 11.74 6.97 0.96
CA SER A 66 12.54 6.02 1.73
C SER A 66 12.33 6.17 3.23
N GLU A 67 12.30 5.05 3.96
CA GLU A 67 12.29 5.03 5.43
C GLU A 67 13.61 5.52 6.03
N SER A 68 14.72 5.51 5.27
CA SER A 68 15.99 6.06 5.72
C SER A 68 15.97 7.59 5.86
N VAL A 69 14.92 8.24 5.35
CA VAL A 69 14.69 9.69 5.40
C VAL A 69 13.64 10.00 6.43
N VAL A 70 13.96 10.84 7.40
CA VAL A 70 13.07 11.21 8.50
C VAL A 70 12.69 12.69 8.39
N ASN A 71 11.39 12.98 8.61
CA ASN A 71 10.86 14.36 8.65
C ASN A 71 11.18 15.22 7.41
N ALA A 72 11.15 14.63 6.23
CA ALA A 72 11.35 15.31 4.96
C ALA A 72 10.22 15.00 3.97
N ALA A 73 10.14 15.77 2.89
CA ALA A 73 9.12 15.59 1.86
C ALA A 73 9.14 14.18 1.23
N ALA A 74 10.32 13.57 1.14
CA ALA A 74 10.56 12.25 0.55
C ALA A 74 10.68 11.12 1.60
N SER A 75 10.23 11.32 2.84
CA SER A 75 10.24 10.26 3.86
C SER A 75 9.14 9.21 3.61
N SER A 76 9.32 8.02 4.18
CA SER A 76 8.34 6.95 4.24
C SER A 76 8.17 6.52 5.71
N PRO A 77 6.98 6.15 6.17
CA PRO A 77 5.71 6.12 5.42
C PRO A 77 5.06 7.49 5.26
N ARG A 78 5.36 8.47 6.16
CA ARG A 78 4.75 9.80 6.15
C ARG A 78 5.58 10.78 5.33
N ASN A 79 4.95 11.38 4.32
CA ASN A 79 5.56 12.31 3.40
C ASN A 79 4.61 13.48 3.06
N GLU A 80 5.01 14.32 2.12
CA GLU A 80 4.24 15.50 1.70
C GLU A 80 2.92 15.13 0.99
N LEU A 81 2.84 13.93 0.39
CA LEU A 81 1.69 13.47 -0.40
C LEU A 81 0.72 12.61 0.41
N GLY A 82 1.09 12.24 1.63
CA GLY A 82 0.28 11.39 2.48
C GLY A 82 1.07 10.47 3.40
N GLU A 83 0.52 9.31 3.70
CA GLU A 83 1.14 8.31 4.55
C GLU A 83 0.95 6.91 3.93
N GLN A 84 2.03 6.33 3.40
CA GLN A 84 2.03 4.99 2.81
C GLN A 84 3.34 4.27 3.14
N SER A 85 3.24 3.06 3.66
CA SER A 85 4.40 2.16 3.80
C SER A 85 4.74 1.52 2.45
N ALA A 86 6.02 1.18 2.24
CA ALA A 86 6.41 0.39 1.09
C ALA A 86 5.63 -0.94 1.05
N LEU A 87 5.36 -1.46 -0.14
CA LEU A 87 4.79 -2.80 -0.31
C LEU A 87 5.83 -3.85 0.04
N SER A 88 7.03 -3.67 -0.46
CA SER A 88 8.20 -4.48 -0.08
C SER A 88 9.38 -3.59 0.30
N GLY A 89 10.27 -4.09 1.16
CA GLY A 89 11.43 -3.32 1.60
C GLY A 89 11.08 -2.05 2.35
N THR A 90 11.73 -0.93 1.97
CA THR A 90 11.66 0.35 2.69
C THR A 90 11.47 1.56 1.78
N ASN A 91 11.48 1.35 0.47
CA ASN A 91 11.45 2.40 -0.53
C ASN A 91 10.31 2.17 -1.54
N TYR A 92 9.90 3.22 -2.20
CA TYR A 92 8.98 3.18 -3.33
C TYR A 92 9.07 4.46 -4.15
N ALA A 93 8.62 4.41 -5.40
CA ALA A 93 8.54 5.59 -6.27
C ALA A 93 7.20 6.31 -6.14
N GLY A 94 7.12 7.53 -6.68
CA GLY A 94 5.88 8.27 -6.77
C GLY A 94 5.75 9.10 -8.03
N VAL A 95 4.53 9.17 -8.56
CA VAL A 95 4.22 9.82 -9.83
C VAL A 95 2.92 10.61 -9.78
N ARG A 96 2.90 11.75 -10.44
CA ARG A 96 1.68 12.52 -10.68
C ARG A 96 1.08 12.17 -12.04
N TRP A 97 -0.14 11.64 -12.03
CA TRP A 97 -0.81 11.25 -13.28
C TRP A 97 -1.78 12.29 -13.82
N TRP A 98 -2.26 13.19 -12.95
CA TRP A 98 -3.18 14.24 -13.34
C TRP A 98 -3.14 15.37 -12.31
N SER A 99 -3.41 16.61 -12.74
CA SER A 99 -3.64 17.75 -11.86
C SER A 99 -4.81 18.59 -12.36
N TYR A 100 -5.50 19.22 -11.41
CA TYR A 100 -6.62 20.10 -11.72
C TYR A 100 -6.15 21.29 -12.56
N GLN A 101 -6.80 21.50 -13.72
CA GLN A 101 -6.44 22.55 -14.68
C GLN A 101 -4.99 22.48 -15.18
N ASN A 102 -4.36 21.31 -15.18
CA ASN A 102 -2.95 21.13 -15.57
C ASN A 102 -1.96 22.06 -14.82
N LYS A 103 -2.25 22.43 -13.57
CA LYS A 103 -1.38 23.33 -12.80
C LYS A 103 -0.01 22.73 -12.51
N GLU A 104 0.07 21.41 -12.48
CA GLU A 104 1.31 20.69 -12.23
C GLU A 104 1.53 19.64 -13.33
N PRO A 105 2.77 19.47 -13.80
CA PRO A 105 3.07 18.54 -14.86
C PRO A 105 2.90 17.09 -14.40
N ARG A 106 2.62 16.21 -15.35
CA ARG A 106 2.66 14.76 -15.16
C ARG A 106 4.09 14.30 -15.03
N THR A 107 4.29 13.29 -14.22
CA THR A 107 5.58 12.62 -14.06
C THR A 107 5.47 11.15 -14.45
N TYR A 108 6.59 10.54 -14.79
CA TYR A 108 6.66 9.19 -15.33
C TYR A 108 7.88 8.47 -14.77
N LEU A 109 7.81 7.15 -14.68
CA LEU A 109 8.96 6.30 -14.43
C LEU A 109 9.47 5.72 -15.75
N SER A 110 10.78 5.63 -15.91
CA SER A 110 11.41 4.93 -17.01
C SER A 110 12.59 4.09 -16.52
N THR A 111 12.68 2.86 -17.01
CA THR A 111 13.80 1.96 -16.72
C THR A 111 14.20 1.19 -17.97
N LYS A 112 15.44 0.68 -17.97
CA LYS A 112 15.97 -0.17 -19.02
C LYS A 112 15.92 -1.62 -18.56
N PHE A 113 15.47 -2.53 -19.43
CA PHE A 113 15.56 -3.98 -19.17
C PHE A 113 17.01 -4.45 -19.07
N LYS A 114 17.28 -5.46 -18.26
CA LYS A 114 18.58 -6.14 -18.14
C LYS A 114 19.11 -6.61 -19.50
N LYS A 115 18.21 -7.00 -20.39
CA LYS A 115 18.46 -7.41 -21.77
C LYS A 115 17.22 -7.15 -22.64
N THR A 116 17.37 -7.13 -23.95
CA THR A 116 16.24 -7.03 -24.87
C THR A 116 15.27 -8.19 -24.70
N LEU A 117 13.98 -7.92 -24.87
CA LEU A 117 12.96 -8.96 -24.86
C LEU A 117 13.08 -9.86 -26.11
N LYS A 118 12.79 -11.14 -25.94
CA LYS A 118 12.91 -12.13 -27.03
C LYS A 118 11.63 -12.14 -27.84
N LYS A 119 11.74 -12.01 -29.16
CA LYS A 119 10.62 -12.08 -30.10
C LYS A 119 9.78 -13.33 -29.88
N GLY A 120 8.46 -13.15 -29.80
CA GLY A 120 7.48 -14.22 -29.61
C GLY A 120 7.42 -14.79 -28.18
N GLN A 121 8.32 -14.36 -27.28
CA GLN A 121 8.22 -14.74 -25.86
C GLN A 121 7.15 -13.89 -25.18
N ARG A 122 6.31 -14.55 -24.37
CA ARG A 122 5.34 -13.86 -23.52
C ARG A 122 5.99 -13.44 -22.20
N TYR A 123 5.63 -12.26 -21.75
CA TYR A 123 6.06 -11.68 -20.50
C TYR A 123 4.84 -11.24 -19.68
N CYS A 124 4.91 -11.42 -18.38
CA CYS A 124 4.05 -10.72 -17.45
C CYS A 124 4.71 -9.39 -17.09
N VAL A 125 3.97 -8.32 -17.19
CA VAL A 125 4.35 -6.98 -16.70
C VAL A 125 3.48 -6.69 -15.49
N ARG A 126 4.06 -6.39 -14.34
CA ARG A 126 3.35 -6.17 -13.09
C ARG A 126 3.98 -5.01 -12.33
N TYR A 127 3.15 -4.23 -11.69
CA TYR A 127 3.55 -3.23 -10.71
C TYR A 127 2.37 -2.95 -9.77
N TYR A 128 2.64 -2.38 -8.62
CA TYR A 128 1.60 -2.02 -7.67
C TYR A 128 1.49 -0.51 -7.53
N VAL A 129 0.27 -0.07 -7.27
CA VAL A 129 -0.06 1.35 -7.10
C VAL A 129 -0.86 1.56 -5.83
N SER A 130 -0.62 2.69 -5.15
CA SER A 130 -1.44 3.18 -4.06
C SER A 130 -1.67 4.68 -4.24
N LEU A 131 -2.91 5.15 -4.10
CA LEU A 131 -3.22 6.58 -4.21
C LEU A 131 -2.73 7.31 -2.96
N GLY A 132 -2.02 8.44 -3.14
CA GLY A 132 -1.64 9.30 -2.02
C GLY A 132 -2.87 9.82 -1.27
N ASP A 133 -2.93 9.60 0.04
CA ASP A 133 -4.12 9.87 0.86
C ASP A 133 -4.44 11.36 1.03
N LEU A 134 -3.51 12.26 0.69
CA LEU A 134 -3.78 13.69 0.55
C LEU A 134 -4.29 14.10 -0.83
N CYS A 135 -4.44 13.17 -1.78
CA CYS A 135 -5.01 13.48 -3.09
C CYS A 135 -6.52 13.70 -3.00
N LYS A 136 -7.00 14.72 -3.72
CA LYS A 136 -8.44 14.97 -3.88
C LYS A 136 -9.05 14.18 -5.02
N TYR A 137 -8.25 13.67 -5.92
CA TYR A 137 -8.70 12.95 -7.12
C TYR A 137 -7.91 11.66 -7.29
N ALA A 138 -8.61 10.61 -7.65
CA ALA A 138 -8.06 9.43 -8.31
C ALA A 138 -8.22 9.58 -9.82
N ALA A 139 -7.31 9.00 -10.60
CA ALA A 139 -7.33 9.10 -12.06
C ALA A 139 -7.25 7.72 -12.72
N SER A 140 -7.89 7.59 -13.90
CA SER A 140 -7.76 6.46 -14.80
C SER A 140 -6.64 6.68 -15.83
N GLU A 141 -6.59 5.84 -16.86
CA GLU A 141 -5.77 6.00 -18.08
C GLU A 141 -4.26 5.92 -17.82
N HIS A 142 -3.83 5.25 -16.78
CA HIS A 142 -2.42 4.91 -16.59
C HIS A 142 -2.08 3.53 -17.16
N GLY A 143 -0.80 3.26 -17.30
CA GLY A 143 -0.35 1.96 -17.81
C GLY A 143 1.16 1.88 -17.94
N ALA A 144 1.61 0.73 -18.47
CA ALA A 144 3.00 0.50 -18.81
C ALA A 144 3.18 0.49 -20.34
N TYR A 145 4.12 1.30 -20.79
CA TYR A 145 4.52 1.41 -22.20
C TYR A 145 5.90 0.78 -22.39
N ILE A 146 5.99 -0.16 -23.32
CA ILE A 146 7.23 -0.86 -23.65
C ILE A 146 7.79 -0.29 -24.95
N SER A 147 9.06 0.09 -24.94
CA SER A 147 9.73 0.77 -26.04
C SER A 147 11.06 0.10 -26.44
N ARG A 148 11.38 0.24 -27.73
CA ARG A 148 12.68 -0.15 -28.28
C ARG A 148 13.74 0.93 -28.09
N VAL A 149 13.30 2.18 -28.01
CA VAL A 149 14.17 3.35 -27.93
C VAL A 149 13.97 4.07 -26.60
N LEU A 150 15.02 4.72 -26.14
CA LEU A 150 14.96 5.57 -24.97
C LEU A 150 14.00 6.75 -25.26
N VAL A 151 12.98 6.88 -24.43
CA VAL A 151 12.10 8.07 -24.43
C VAL A 151 12.72 9.11 -23.53
N LYS A 152 12.99 10.29 -24.08
CA LYS A 152 13.48 11.45 -23.34
C LYS A 152 12.90 12.72 -23.94
N LYS A 153 12.40 13.60 -23.06
CA LYS A 153 11.99 14.97 -23.36
C LYS A 153 12.67 15.95 -22.43
N ASP A 154 13.13 17.06 -22.98
CA ASP A 154 13.82 18.10 -22.20
C ASP A 154 12.86 19.17 -21.64
N ASP A 155 11.55 18.98 -21.88
CA ASP A 155 10.47 19.81 -21.32
C ASP A 155 9.54 19.01 -20.40
N GLU A 156 8.58 19.67 -19.76
CA GLU A 156 7.60 19.06 -18.86
C GLU A 156 6.31 18.60 -19.56
N THR A 157 6.25 18.65 -20.88
CA THR A 157 5.06 18.24 -21.65
C THR A 157 4.77 16.77 -21.44
N GLY A 158 3.51 16.44 -21.22
CA GLY A 158 3.08 15.05 -21.05
C GLY A 158 3.42 14.18 -22.26
N LEU A 159 3.74 12.93 -21.97
CA LEU A 159 3.97 11.89 -22.98
C LEU A 159 2.61 11.38 -23.50
N THR A 160 2.51 11.19 -24.81
CA THR A 160 1.31 10.66 -25.44
C THR A 160 1.66 9.37 -26.17
N TYR A 161 1.28 8.24 -25.58
CA TYR A 161 1.48 6.89 -26.10
C TYR A 161 0.24 6.05 -25.85
N GLU A 162 0.12 4.94 -26.53
CA GLU A 162 -0.84 3.90 -26.22
C GLU A 162 -0.10 2.79 -25.46
N PRO A 163 -0.32 2.64 -24.14
CA PRO A 163 0.38 1.64 -23.33
C PRO A 163 -0.08 0.24 -23.76
N GLN A 164 0.87 -0.68 -23.91
CA GLN A 164 0.56 -2.09 -24.20
C GLN A 164 -0.05 -2.80 -22.97
N ILE A 165 0.22 -2.29 -21.79
CA ILE A 165 -0.36 -2.76 -20.52
C ILE A 165 -1.15 -1.60 -19.93
N PRO A 166 -2.39 -1.34 -20.41
CA PRO A 166 -3.25 -0.35 -19.78
C PRO A 166 -3.77 -0.88 -18.45
N ALA A 167 -3.89 -0.01 -17.46
CA ALA A 167 -4.73 -0.30 -16.30
C ALA A 167 -6.19 -0.53 -16.76
N LEU A 168 -6.94 -1.30 -16.00
CA LEU A 168 -8.33 -1.59 -16.34
C LEU A 168 -9.14 -0.28 -16.42
N ARG A 169 -9.67 0.05 -17.59
CA ARG A 169 -10.47 1.27 -17.82
C ARG A 169 -11.75 1.33 -16.99
N THR A 170 -12.24 0.17 -16.56
CA THR A 170 -13.43 0.02 -15.71
C THR A 170 -13.15 0.20 -14.23
N LYS A 171 -11.88 0.26 -13.83
CA LYS A 171 -11.43 0.41 -12.44
C LYS A 171 -10.68 1.72 -12.30
N ILE A 172 -11.11 2.59 -11.39
CA ILE A 172 -10.29 3.68 -10.90
C ILE A 172 -9.60 3.16 -9.65
N TYR A 173 -8.29 3.30 -9.59
CA TYR A 173 -7.46 2.88 -8.46
C TYR A 173 -7.51 3.99 -7.41
N ASP A 174 -8.56 4.00 -6.60
CA ASP A 174 -8.88 5.06 -5.62
C ASP A 174 -8.64 4.66 -4.16
N ASP A 175 -8.09 3.48 -3.94
CA ASP A 175 -7.75 3.03 -2.60
C ASP A 175 -6.54 3.81 -2.06
N LEU A 176 -6.78 4.48 -0.92
CA LEU A 176 -5.79 5.31 -0.22
C LEU A 176 -4.90 4.51 0.73
N PHE A 177 -5.22 3.25 0.99
CA PHE A 177 -4.67 2.53 2.14
C PHE A 177 -4.06 1.19 1.77
N SER A 178 -4.30 0.69 0.57
CA SER A 178 -3.75 -0.58 0.11
C SER A 178 -3.05 -0.43 -1.24
N TRP A 179 -2.11 -1.33 -1.47
CA TRP A 179 -1.48 -1.47 -2.76
C TRP A 179 -2.37 -2.30 -3.68
N GLN A 180 -2.59 -1.81 -4.88
CA GLN A 180 -3.41 -2.46 -5.88
C GLN A 180 -2.54 -2.87 -7.08
N GLY A 181 -2.64 -4.14 -7.49
CA GLY A 181 -1.85 -4.67 -8.59
C GLY A 181 -2.35 -4.18 -9.95
N VAL A 182 -1.42 -3.79 -10.81
CA VAL A 182 -1.65 -3.56 -12.23
C VAL A 182 -0.79 -4.53 -13.01
N CYS A 183 -1.39 -5.35 -13.84
CA CYS A 183 -0.63 -6.23 -14.70
C CYS A 183 -1.28 -6.57 -16.01
N GLY A 184 -0.47 -7.09 -16.92
CA GLY A 184 -0.92 -7.58 -18.19
C GLY A 184 0.13 -8.42 -18.89
N LEU A 185 -0.35 -9.09 -19.92
CA LEU A 185 0.45 -9.95 -20.76
C LEU A 185 1.01 -9.15 -21.94
N TYR A 186 2.28 -9.32 -22.19
CA TYR A 186 2.95 -8.77 -23.35
C TYR A 186 3.64 -9.86 -24.17
N GLU A 187 3.34 -9.94 -25.46
CA GLU A 187 4.09 -10.76 -26.41
C GLU A 187 5.14 -9.89 -27.11
N ALA A 188 6.40 -10.19 -26.88
CA ALA A 188 7.51 -9.38 -27.34
C ALA A 188 7.67 -9.47 -28.86
N LYS A 189 7.86 -8.32 -29.50
CA LYS A 189 8.15 -8.19 -30.94
C LYS A 189 9.64 -8.36 -31.26
N GLY A 190 10.49 -8.33 -30.21
CA GLY A 190 11.95 -8.31 -30.26
C GLY A 190 12.49 -6.88 -30.23
N ASP A 191 13.70 -6.71 -29.69
CA ASP A 191 14.42 -5.43 -29.58
C ASP A 191 13.85 -4.42 -28.58
N GLU A 192 12.78 -4.75 -27.83
CA GLU A 192 12.30 -3.90 -26.74
C GLU A 192 13.34 -3.86 -25.60
N LEU A 193 13.59 -2.65 -25.12
CA LEU A 193 14.66 -2.41 -24.16
C LEU A 193 14.26 -1.51 -23.00
N TYR A 194 13.14 -0.81 -23.08
CA TYR A 194 12.71 0.15 -22.06
C TYR A 194 11.27 -0.08 -21.63
N LEU A 195 11.01 0.18 -20.37
CA LEU A 195 9.69 0.25 -19.76
C LEU A 195 9.44 1.68 -19.28
N LEU A 196 8.24 2.19 -19.54
CA LEU A 196 7.75 3.44 -18.96
C LEU A 196 6.44 3.18 -18.24
N ILE A 197 6.22 3.83 -17.08
CA ILE A 197 4.97 3.77 -16.33
C ILE A 197 4.46 5.19 -16.13
N GLY A 198 3.17 5.41 -16.40
CA GLY A 198 2.56 6.72 -16.24
C GLY A 198 1.18 6.84 -16.89
N ASN A 199 0.63 8.05 -16.90
CA ASN A 199 -0.58 8.38 -17.64
C ASN A 199 -0.21 9.03 -18.99
N PHE A 200 -0.44 8.30 -20.08
CA PHE A 200 -0.09 8.70 -21.45
C PHE A 200 -1.25 9.31 -22.23
N SER A 201 -2.43 9.44 -21.61
CA SER A 201 -3.62 10.06 -22.22
C SER A 201 -3.60 11.57 -22.10
N SER A 202 -4.41 12.28 -22.89
CA SER A 202 -4.61 13.71 -22.65
C SER A 202 -5.41 13.96 -21.37
N THR A 203 -5.34 15.17 -20.83
CA THR A 203 -6.05 15.55 -19.61
C THR A 203 -7.58 15.39 -19.77
N GLU A 204 -8.09 15.70 -20.94
CA GLU A 204 -9.52 15.64 -21.28
C GLU A 204 -10.02 14.21 -21.37
N LYS A 205 -9.15 13.25 -21.71
CA LYS A 205 -9.47 11.81 -21.81
C LYS A 205 -9.27 11.08 -20.46
N THR A 206 -8.62 11.71 -19.50
CA THR A 206 -8.38 11.11 -18.19
C THR A 206 -9.63 11.27 -17.32
N ASN A 207 -10.31 10.18 -17.01
CA ASN A 207 -11.41 10.19 -16.06
C ASN A 207 -10.88 10.34 -14.64
N THR A 208 -11.57 11.14 -13.83
CA THR A 208 -11.19 11.37 -12.43
C THR A 208 -12.39 11.19 -11.49
N THR A 209 -12.12 10.67 -10.31
CA THR A 209 -13.09 10.56 -9.22
C THR A 209 -12.61 11.36 -8.02
N LYS A 210 -13.52 12.07 -7.35
CA LYS A 210 -13.19 12.76 -6.09
C LYS A 210 -13.06 11.78 -4.96
N VAL A 211 -12.00 11.93 -4.18
CA VAL A 211 -11.71 11.10 -3.02
C VAL A 211 -11.90 11.92 -1.75
N LYS A 212 -12.49 11.31 -0.74
CA LYS A 212 -12.66 11.94 0.58
C LYS A 212 -11.33 11.92 1.33
N ARG A 213 -11.06 13.00 2.06
CA ARG A 213 -9.92 13.03 2.99
C ARG A 213 -10.12 11.98 4.09
N PRO A 214 -9.07 11.23 4.49
CA PRO A 214 -9.16 10.30 5.61
C PRO A 214 -9.61 10.97 6.90
N LYS A 215 -10.36 10.24 7.72
CA LYS A 215 -10.75 10.72 9.06
C LYS A 215 -9.48 10.95 9.90
N GLY A 216 -9.43 12.06 10.63
CA GLY A 216 -8.28 12.44 11.47
C GLY A 216 -7.10 13.08 10.73
N GLU A 217 -7.08 13.08 9.40
CA GLU A 217 -6.08 13.81 8.64
C GLU A 217 -6.44 15.30 8.55
N THR A 218 -5.56 16.18 9.04
CA THR A 218 -5.79 17.63 9.11
C THR A 218 -5.14 18.39 7.98
N ARG A 219 -4.15 17.82 7.30
CA ARG A 219 -3.47 18.45 6.17
C ARG A 219 -4.43 18.68 5.00
N PRO A 220 -4.26 19.79 4.25
CA PRO A 220 -5.12 20.06 3.10
C PRO A 220 -4.93 19.03 2.00
N GLN A 221 -6.02 18.64 1.32
CA GLN A 221 -5.94 17.80 0.14
C GLN A 221 -5.32 18.56 -1.04
N GLN A 222 -4.49 17.85 -1.80
CA GLN A 222 -3.89 18.33 -3.04
C GLN A 222 -4.86 18.13 -4.21
N PHE A 223 -4.95 19.10 -5.10
CA PHE A 223 -5.84 19.06 -6.26
C PHE A 223 -5.20 18.31 -7.45
N SER A 224 -4.64 17.15 -7.14
CA SER A 224 -3.99 16.27 -8.11
C SER A 224 -4.35 14.82 -7.85
N SER A 225 -3.93 13.96 -8.76
CA SER A 225 -3.94 12.52 -8.66
C SER A 225 -2.49 12.05 -8.63
N TYR A 226 -2.02 11.64 -7.47
CA TYR A 226 -0.65 11.21 -7.23
C TYR A 226 -0.64 9.76 -6.74
N TYR A 227 0.20 8.92 -7.33
CA TYR A 227 0.29 7.50 -6.99
C TYR A 227 1.70 7.13 -6.57
N TYR A 228 1.76 6.32 -5.53
CA TYR A 228 2.95 5.56 -5.19
C TYR A 228 3.03 4.32 -6.06
N ILE A 229 4.24 3.88 -6.40
CA ILE A 229 4.52 2.71 -7.24
C ILE A 229 5.60 1.88 -6.60
N ASP A 230 5.36 0.56 -6.52
CA ASP A 230 6.31 -0.40 -5.95
C ASP A 230 6.27 -1.74 -6.69
N ASP A 231 7.25 -2.60 -6.45
CA ASP A 231 7.37 -3.97 -6.96
C ASP A 231 7.15 -4.12 -8.47
N VAL A 232 7.87 -3.31 -9.23
CA VAL A 232 7.83 -3.37 -10.70
C VAL A 232 8.58 -4.60 -11.19
N ALA A 233 7.87 -5.47 -11.90
CA ALA A 233 8.44 -6.69 -12.45
C ALA A 233 8.03 -6.93 -13.91
N VAL A 234 8.98 -7.41 -14.70
CA VAL A 234 8.75 -7.95 -16.04
C VAL A 234 9.46 -9.30 -16.12
N PHE A 235 8.73 -10.36 -16.31
CA PHE A 235 9.31 -11.70 -16.31
C PHE A 235 8.69 -12.60 -17.38
N PRO A 236 9.48 -13.51 -17.98
CA PRO A 236 8.98 -14.44 -18.99
C PRO A 236 8.04 -15.46 -18.37
N ILE A 237 6.97 -15.78 -19.06
CA ILE A 237 5.98 -16.78 -18.67
C ILE A 237 5.76 -17.82 -19.78
N LYS A 238 5.32 -19.00 -19.41
CA LYS A 238 4.93 -20.06 -20.32
C LYS A 238 3.43 -20.07 -20.56
N THR A 239 2.66 -19.86 -19.50
CA THR A 239 1.19 -19.83 -19.54
C THR A 239 0.67 -18.51 -18.97
N SER A 240 -0.49 -18.07 -19.45
CA SER A 240 -1.13 -16.83 -18.94
C SER A 240 -1.52 -16.90 -17.46
N SER A 241 -1.71 -18.11 -16.93
CA SER A 241 -2.01 -18.33 -15.51
C SER A 241 -0.84 -17.98 -14.58
N GLU A 242 0.37 -17.82 -15.08
CA GLU A 242 1.53 -17.38 -14.30
C GLU A 242 1.54 -15.86 -14.05
N CYS A 243 0.66 -15.11 -14.73
CA CYS A 243 0.51 -13.65 -14.57
C CYS A 243 -0.80 -13.35 -13.81
N THR A 244 -0.78 -13.56 -12.50
CA THR A 244 -1.97 -13.60 -11.65
C THR A 244 -2.09 -12.39 -10.73
N CYS A 245 -2.33 -11.20 -11.27
CA CYS A 245 -2.49 -9.99 -10.45
C CYS A 245 -3.81 -9.95 -9.67
N THR A 246 -4.89 -10.45 -10.26
CA THR A 246 -6.22 -10.47 -9.61
C THR A 246 -6.32 -11.35 -8.38
N GLN A 247 -5.42 -12.30 -8.19
CA GLN A 247 -5.38 -13.13 -6.98
C GLN A 247 -4.69 -12.40 -5.82
N LEU A 248 -3.75 -11.51 -6.10
CA LEU A 248 -3.03 -10.73 -5.08
C LEU A 248 -3.91 -9.64 -4.48
N ASP A 249 -4.69 -8.92 -5.28
CA ASP A 249 -5.69 -7.95 -4.80
C ASP A 249 -6.69 -8.58 -3.81
N LYS A 250 -7.05 -9.85 -4.02
CA LYS A 250 -7.93 -10.59 -3.11
C LYS A 250 -7.24 -11.02 -1.83
N SER A 251 -6.00 -11.53 -1.92
CA SER A 251 -5.31 -12.06 -0.75
C SER A 251 -4.92 -10.96 0.24
N GLU A 252 -4.49 -9.79 -0.21
CA GLU A 252 -4.18 -8.66 0.67
C GLU A 252 -5.42 -8.09 1.36
N SER A 253 -6.49 -7.86 0.60
CA SER A 253 -7.74 -7.33 1.18
C SER A 253 -8.45 -8.34 2.09
N GLU A 254 -8.36 -9.64 1.80
CA GLU A 254 -8.98 -10.68 2.64
C GLU A 254 -8.15 -10.99 3.89
N HIS A 255 -6.82 -10.88 3.86
CA HIS A 255 -5.97 -11.24 4.99
C HIS A 255 -5.81 -10.15 6.04
N ILE A 256 -5.72 -8.89 5.65
CA ILE A 256 -5.48 -7.80 6.60
C ILE A 256 -6.79 -7.18 7.09
N TYR A 257 -7.77 -7.01 6.23
CA TYR A 257 -8.98 -6.21 6.50
C TYR A 257 -10.30 -6.99 6.42
N GLY A 258 -10.31 -8.21 5.91
CA GLY A 258 -11.52 -9.04 5.77
C GLY A 258 -12.03 -9.66 7.08
N ARG A 259 -11.30 -9.52 8.19
CA ARG A 259 -11.69 -10.12 9.47
C ARG A 259 -12.35 -9.11 10.38
N LYS A 260 -13.68 -9.23 10.48
CA LYS A 260 -14.54 -8.56 11.49
C LYS A 260 -14.77 -7.04 11.28
N THR A 261 -15.10 -6.64 10.07
CA THR A 261 -15.72 -5.31 9.86
C THR A 261 -17.18 -5.26 10.35
N SER A 262 -17.75 -6.38 10.78
CA SER A 262 -19.11 -6.43 11.33
C SER A 262 -19.11 -6.77 12.82
N VAL A 263 -19.62 -5.86 13.62
CA VAL A 263 -19.99 -6.11 15.01
C VAL A 263 -21.18 -7.08 15.01
N ASN A 264 -21.08 -8.19 15.74
CA ASN A 264 -22.23 -9.09 15.88
C ASN A 264 -23.33 -8.41 16.72
N LYS A 265 -24.34 -7.86 16.06
CA LYS A 265 -25.45 -7.12 16.70
C LYS A 265 -26.27 -7.96 17.69
N ASN A 266 -26.13 -9.28 17.69
CA ASN A 266 -26.81 -10.18 18.64
C ASN A 266 -26.10 -10.26 20.01
N LEU A 267 -24.88 -9.72 20.14
CA LEU A 267 -24.16 -9.67 21.39
C LEU A 267 -24.55 -8.43 22.21
N PRO A 268 -24.50 -8.50 23.56
CA PRO A 268 -24.62 -7.35 24.41
C PRO A 268 -23.61 -6.23 24.03
N PRO A 269 -23.96 -4.95 24.22
CA PRO A 269 -23.09 -3.83 23.82
C PRO A 269 -21.66 -3.92 24.36
N ALA A 270 -21.48 -4.27 25.61
CA ALA A 270 -20.15 -4.44 26.20
C ALA A 270 -19.31 -5.51 25.48
N GLN A 271 -19.92 -6.67 25.16
CA GLN A 271 -19.22 -7.73 24.44
C GLN A 271 -18.96 -7.37 22.97
N ARG A 272 -19.80 -6.53 22.37
CA ARG A 272 -19.56 -6.00 21.01
C ARG A 272 -18.29 -5.15 20.96
N LEU A 273 -18.10 -4.32 21.99
CA LEU A 273 -16.92 -3.45 22.13
C LEU A 273 -15.67 -4.26 22.48
N ASP A 274 -15.74 -5.09 23.52
CA ASP A 274 -14.60 -5.87 24.04
C ASP A 274 -14.02 -6.88 23.04
N ASN A 275 -14.86 -7.39 22.12
CA ASN A 275 -14.42 -8.32 21.06
C ASN A 275 -13.91 -7.63 19.80
N ALA A 276 -13.83 -6.31 19.76
CA ALA A 276 -13.45 -5.55 18.58
C ALA A 276 -11.99 -5.08 18.68
N ALA A 277 -11.33 -5.08 17.53
CA ALA A 277 -10.03 -4.45 17.37
C ALA A 277 -9.98 -3.67 16.06
N VAL A 278 -9.39 -2.48 16.10
CA VAL A 278 -9.14 -1.64 14.92
C VAL A 278 -7.70 -1.81 14.51
N TYR A 279 -7.46 -2.19 13.24
CA TYR A 279 -6.15 -2.53 12.72
C TYR A 279 -5.52 -1.38 11.95
N PHE A 280 -4.17 -1.37 11.93
CA PHE A 280 -3.37 -0.32 11.30
C PHE A 280 -2.34 -0.91 10.33
N LYS A 281 -2.03 -0.16 9.27
CA LYS A 281 -0.88 -0.46 8.41
C LYS A 281 0.43 -0.26 9.18
N ARG A 282 1.48 -0.91 8.70
CA ARG A 282 2.81 -0.80 9.30
C ARG A 282 3.29 0.64 9.32
N PHE A 283 3.83 1.07 10.45
CA PHE A 283 4.35 2.42 10.71
C PHE A 283 3.32 3.55 10.60
N THR A 284 2.03 3.25 10.44
CA THR A 284 0.99 4.27 10.35
C THR A 284 0.27 4.47 11.68
N ARG A 285 -0.19 5.68 11.89
CA ARG A 285 -1.07 6.11 12.98
C ARG A 285 -2.45 6.54 12.50
N THR A 286 -2.63 6.58 11.18
CA THR A 286 -3.87 7.00 10.54
C THR A 286 -4.84 5.83 10.47
N LEU A 287 -6.09 6.08 10.79
CA LEU A 287 -7.16 5.09 10.66
C LEU A 287 -7.36 4.71 9.20
N ASP A 288 -7.33 3.40 8.92
CA ASP A 288 -7.56 2.87 7.59
C ASP A 288 -9.03 3.00 7.20
N GLY A 289 -9.29 3.43 5.96
CA GLY A 289 -10.66 3.58 5.46
C GLY A 289 -11.46 2.28 5.43
N SER A 290 -10.79 1.12 5.35
CA SER A 290 -11.44 -0.18 5.45
C SER A 290 -12.03 -0.46 6.84
N MET A 291 -11.57 0.25 7.88
CA MET A 291 -12.09 0.16 9.24
C MET A 291 -13.27 1.13 9.51
N GLU A 292 -13.63 2.00 8.55
CA GLU A 292 -14.65 3.03 8.75
C GLU A 292 -16.00 2.42 9.19
N LEU A 293 -16.47 1.37 8.53
CA LEU A 293 -17.71 0.71 8.87
C LEU A 293 -17.69 0.08 10.28
N LEU A 294 -16.54 -0.51 10.66
CA LEU A 294 -16.35 -1.05 12.01
C LEU A 294 -16.41 0.07 13.04
N ILE A 295 -15.68 1.16 12.81
CA ILE A 295 -15.65 2.33 13.71
C ILE A 295 -17.05 2.94 13.87
N ASP A 296 -17.80 3.08 12.78
CA ASP A 296 -19.19 3.58 12.83
C ASP A 296 -20.09 2.67 13.67
N ASN A 297 -20.00 1.34 13.52
CA ASN A 297 -20.74 0.38 14.33
C ASN A 297 -20.34 0.42 15.82
N LEU A 298 -19.08 0.65 16.13
CA LEU A 298 -18.60 0.81 17.52
C LEU A 298 -19.11 2.11 18.14
N VAL A 299 -19.10 3.19 17.37
CA VAL A 299 -19.68 4.49 17.78
C VAL A 299 -21.17 4.36 18.03
N GLU A 300 -21.95 3.68 17.16
CA GLU A 300 -23.36 3.40 17.38
C GLU A 300 -23.56 2.62 18.68
N THR A 301 -22.77 1.58 18.92
CA THR A 301 -22.83 0.78 20.15
C THR A 301 -22.57 1.61 21.40
N MET A 302 -21.61 2.54 21.35
CA MET A 302 -21.33 3.49 22.44
C MET A 302 -22.47 4.49 22.66
N LYS A 303 -23.16 4.92 21.59
CA LYS A 303 -24.36 5.79 21.68
C LYS A 303 -25.57 5.07 22.28
N GLU A 304 -25.77 3.79 21.90
CA GLU A 304 -26.81 2.93 22.46
C GLU A 304 -26.62 2.67 23.98
N SER A 305 -25.39 2.79 24.47
CA SER A 305 -25.01 2.44 25.85
C SER A 305 -24.25 3.58 26.52
N PRO A 306 -24.91 4.67 26.94
CA PRO A 306 -24.25 5.89 27.43
C PRO A 306 -23.44 5.70 28.72
N ASN A 307 -23.70 4.65 29.48
CA ASN A 307 -23.01 4.36 30.74
C ASN A 307 -21.70 3.58 30.54
N ILE A 308 -21.46 3.01 29.36
CA ILE A 308 -20.21 2.26 29.09
C ILE A 308 -19.06 3.25 28.93
N LYS A 309 -17.99 2.99 29.68
CA LYS A 309 -16.68 3.61 29.49
C LYS A 309 -15.72 2.58 28.92
N ILE A 310 -14.81 3.03 28.07
CA ILE A 310 -13.83 2.16 27.40
C ILE A 310 -12.43 2.68 27.58
N ARG A 311 -11.46 1.75 27.51
CA ARG A 311 -10.05 2.03 27.35
C ARG A 311 -9.61 1.52 25.97
N LEU A 312 -8.97 2.36 25.21
CA LEU A 312 -8.37 2.03 23.91
C LEU A 312 -6.89 1.72 24.13
N VAL A 313 -6.50 0.47 23.88
CA VAL A 313 -5.12 -0.01 24.13
C VAL A 313 -4.43 -0.19 22.80
N GLY A 314 -3.43 0.64 22.53
CA GLY A 314 -2.66 0.60 21.29
C GLY A 314 -1.52 -0.41 21.33
N HIS A 315 -1.28 -1.07 20.21
CA HIS A 315 -0.22 -2.07 20.03
C HIS A 315 0.59 -1.79 18.76
N THR A 316 1.82 -2.28 18.77
CA THR A 316 2.73 -2.34 17.61
C THR A 316 3.13 -3.78 17.34
N ASP A 317 3.62 -4.06 16.14
CA ASP A 317 4.26 -5.33 15.84
C ASP A 317 5.76 -5.34 16.25
N ALA A 318 6.38 -6.50 16.16
CA ALA A 318 7.79 -6.69 16.52
C ALA A 318 8.74 -5.89 15.61
N ILE A 319 8.41 -5.74 14.32
CA ILE A 319 9.22 -4.96 13.38
C ILE A 319 9.16 -3.47 13.72
N GLU A 320 7.97 -2.95 14.04
CA GLU A 320 7.79 -1.56 14.45
C GLU A 320 8.58 -1.26 15.73
N ALA A 321 8.54 -2.17 16.70
CA ALA A 321 9.29 -2.04 17.95
C ALA A 321 10.82 -2.06 17.75
N ASP A 322 11.33 -2.91 16.86
CA ASP A 322 12.76 -2.97 16.53
C ASP A 322 13.24 -1.69 15.82
N ARG A 323 12.39 -1.12 14.95
CA ARG A 323 12.70 0.09 14.17
C ARG A 323 12.81 1.38 15.00
N VAL A 324 12.29 1.44 16.22
CA VAL A 324 12.35 2.64 17.08
C VAL A 324 13.78 3.17 17.23
N ARG A 325 14.80 2.31 17.24
CA ARG A 325 16.21 2.73 17.34
C ARG A 325 16.64 3.63 16.17
N MET A 326 16.15 3.36 14.98
CA MET A 326 16.48 4.12 13.77
C MET A 326 15.43 5.18 13.47
N ARG A 327 14.21 5.00 14.01
CA ARG A 327 13.06 5.87 13.83
C ARG A 327 12.45 6.25 15.18
N PRO A 328 13.03 7.24 15.89
CA PRO A 328 12.51 7.68 17.18
C PRO A 328 11.07 8.23 17.13
N ASP A 329 10.60 8.63 15.96
CA ASP A 329 9.22 9.05 15.69
C ASP A 329 8.19 7.93 15.91
N LEU A 330 8.62 6.66 15.95
CA LEU A 330 7.77 5.50 16.23
C LEU A 330 7.63 5.17 17.73
N THR A 331 8.32 5.90 18.63
CA THR A 331 8.34 5.60 20.06
C THR A 331 6.95 5.58 20.67
N GLU A 332 6.10 6.50 20.24
CA GLU A 332 4.73 6.68 20.75
C GLU A 332 3.67 6.12 19.77
N LEU A 333 4.06 5.36 18.74
CA LEU A 333 3.16 4.89 17.68
C LEU A 333 1.94 4.13 18.22
N ALA A 334 2.13 3.28 19.23
CA ALA A 334 1.03 2.55 19.85
C ALA A 334 0.02 3.50 20.51
N ARG A 335 0.52 4.49 21.26
CA ARG A 335 -0.29 5.53 21.90
C ARG A 335 -0.99 6.40 20.86
N GLU A 336 -0.29 6.83 19.83
CA GLU A 336 -0.83 7.67 18.75
C GLU A 336 -1.97 6.97 18.00
N ARG A 337 -1.93 5.64 17.84
CA ARG A 337 -3.03 4.83 17.29
C ARG A 337 -4.28 4.87 18.17
N ALA A 338 -4.10 4.67 19.47
CA ALA A 338 -5.20 4.76 20.43
C ALA A 338 -5.82 6.17 20.44
N ASP A 339 -4.99 7.20 20.40
CA ASP A 339 -5.44 8.60 20.38
C ASP A 339 -6.15 8.95 19.06
N ALA A 340 -5.70 8.41 17.93
CA ALA A 340 -6.39 8.56 16.64
C ALA A 340 -7.80 7.95 16.66
N LEU A 341 -7.97 6.75 17.23
CA LEU A 341 -9.27 6.13 17.39
C LEU A 341 -10.16 6.90 18.37
N LYS A 342 -9.62 7.38 19.48
CA LYS A 342 -10.31 8.27 20.42
C LYS A 342 -10.81 9.53 19.71
N ALA A 343 -9.96 10.17 18.91
CA ALA A 343 -10.33 11.36 18.18
C ALA A 343 -11.53 11.09 17.24
N ALA A 344 -11.53 9.96 16.52
CA ALA A 344 -12.65 9.58 15.66
C ALA A 344 -13.95 9.36 16.44
N PHE A 345 -13.89 8.74 17.62
CA PHE A 345 -15.07 8.54 18.48
C PHE A 345 -15.60 9.87 19.01
N VAL A 346 -14.72 10.79 19.43
CA VAL A 346 -15.11 12.13 19.89
C VAL A 346 -15.71 12.95 18.75
N GLU A 347 -15.12 12.93 17.56
CA GLU A 347 -15.67 13.59 16.37
C GLU A 347 -17.06 13.06 16.02
N ALA A 348 -17.29 11.77 16.22
CA ALA A 348 -18.59 11.14 16.04
C ALA A 348 -19.60 11.40 17.18
N GLY A 349 -19.22 12.18 18.22
CA GLY A 349 -20.11 12.64 19.29
C GLY A 349 -20.08 11.82 20.59
N ILE A 350 -19.09 10.93 20.78
CA ILE A 350 -18.85 10.29 22.08
C ILE A 350 -18.07 11.24 22.98
N THR A 351 -18.49 11.44 24.23
CA THR A 351 -17.81 12.34 25.16
C THR A 351 -16.44 11.80 25.57
N ALA A 352 -15.45 12.68 25.63
CA ALA A 352 -14.06 12.30 25.83
C ALA A 352 -13.77 11.65 27.21
N ASP A 353 -14.60 11.94 28.22
CA ASP A 353 -14.53 11.38 29.58
C ASP A 353 -14.95 9.90 29.65
N ARG A 354 -15.55 9.39 28.59
CA ARG A 354 -15.89 7.97 28.44
C ARG A 354 -14.76 7.13 27.82
N ILE A 355 -13.66 7.75 27.37
CA ILE A 355 -12.62 7.10 26.60
C ILE A 355 -11.26 7.38 27.20
N GLU A 356 -10.65 6.35 27.78
CA GLU A 356 -9.25 6.36 28.18
C GLU A 356 -8.37 5.83 27.03
N THR A 357 -7.10 6.23 26.97
CA THR A 357 -6.11 5.66 26.06
C THR A 357 -4.93 5.10 26.82
N ALA A 358 -4.43 3.95 26.37
CA ALA A 358 -3.25 3.28 26.89
C ALA A 358 -2.44 2.70 25.73
N ASP A 359 -1.24 2.24 26.01
CA ASP A 359 -0.42 1.50 25.05
C ASP A 359 0.29 0.35 25.74
N GLN A 360 0.46 -0.74 25.01
CA GLN A 360 1.21 -1.92 25.41
C GLN A 360 2.31 -2.24 24.40
N LYS A 361 2.48 -1.40 23.38
CA LYS A 361 3.50 -1.57 22.34
C LYS A 361 3.49 -3.01 21.79
N ALA A 362 4.64 -3.69 21.75
CA ALA A 362 4.76 -5.06 21.29
C ALA A 362 4.73 -6.11 22.42
N GLU A 363 4.36 -5.72 23.66
CA GLU A 363 4.47 -6.60 24.83
C GLU A 363 3.43 -7.74 24.85
N ASN A 364 2.24 -7.50 24.26
CA ASN A 364 1.15 -8.48 24.19
C ASN A 364 0.72 -8.73 22.74
N PRO A 365 1.47 -9.52 21.97
CA PRO A 365 1.11 -9.82 20.60
C PRO A 365 -0.16 -10.68 20.53
N ALA A 366 -1.10 -10.32 19.63
CA ALA A 366 -2.27 -11.13 19.34
C ALA A 366 -1.90 -12.41 18.56
N ASP A 367 -0.77 -12.39 17.88
CA ASP A 367 -0.19 -13.52 17.17
C ASP A 367 1.33 -13.48 17.34
N ALA A 368 1.93 -14.60 17.76
CA ALA A 368 3.37 -14.70 17.99
C ALA A 368 4.19 -15.03 16.72
N GLY A 369 3.54 -15.18 15.55
CA GLY A 369 4.22 -15.41 14.29
C GLY A 369 5.00 -14.20 13.81
N ASP A 370 5.90 -14.42 12.88
CA ASP A 370 6.78 -13.42 12.28
C ASP A 370 6.42 -13.10 10.81
N ASP A 371 5.43 -13.80 10.25
CA ASP A 371 4.91 -13.50 8.93
C ASP A 371 4.01 -12.24 8.93
N GLU A 372 3.77 -11.67 7.77
CA GLU A 372 2.98 -10.43 7.65
C GLU A 372 1.55 -10.58 8.18
N VAL A 373 0.96 -11.76 8.09
CA VAL A 373 -0.40 -12.03 8.61
C VAL A 373 -0.42 -11.93 10.13
N ALA A 374 0.56 -12.54 10.81
CA ALA A 374 0.72 -12.46 12.25
C ALA A 374 1.04 -11.03 12.71
N LEU A 375 2.02 -10.38 12.04
CA LEU A 375 2.42 -9.01 12.34
C LEU A 375 1.26 -8.02 12.16
N SER A 376 0.43 -8.19 11.11
CA SER A 376 -0.72 -7.31 10.87
C SER A 376 -1.77 -7.38 11.98
N LYS A 377 -1.94 -8.54 12.63
CA LYS A 377 -2.83 -8.69 13.80
C LYS A 377 -2.31 -7.94 15.03
N ASN A 378 -1.00 -7.72 15.11
CA ASN A 378 -0.37 -7.04 16.22
C ASN A 378 -0.44 -5.51 16.10
N ARG A 379 -0.60 -4.98 14.89
CA ARG A 379 -0.79 -3.54 14.64
C ARG A 379 -2.25 -3.14 14.85
N ARG A 380 -2.67 -3.04 16.12
CA ARG A 380 -4.08 -2.86 16.47
C ARG A 380 -4.30 -1.89 17.62
N VAL A 381 -5.54 -1.49 17.77
CA VAL A 381 -6.08 -0.91 19.01
C VAL A 381 -7.20 -1.82 19.49
N GLU A 382 -7.06 -2.37 20.68
CA GLU A 382 -8.08 -3.13 21.39
C GLU A 382 -8.97 -2.21 22.21
N ILE A 383 -10.19 -2.66 22.47
CA ILE A 383 -11.18 -1.94 23.26
C ILE A 383 -11.42 -2.76 24.54
N GLU A 384 -11.10 -2.20 25.67
CA GLU A 384 -11.38 -2.77 26.99
C GLU A 384 -12.53 -2.03 27.65
N ILE A 385 -13.43 -2.74 28.33
CA ILE A 385 -14.49 -2.11 29.10
C ILE A 385 -13.94 -1.67 30.46
N VAL A 386 -14.11 -0.38 30.80
CA VAL A 386 -13.76 0.15 32.12
C VAL A 386 -14.99 0.05 33.00
N GLN A 387 -14.83 -0.62 34.16
CA GLN A 387 -15.88 -0.81 35.14
C GLN A 387 -16.09 0.45 36.01
#